data_5aea5ec3d85a2c07e914ba5d9c56216d
#
_entry.id   5aea5ec3d85a2c07e914ba5d9c56216d
#
_cell.length_a   1.000
_cell.length_b   1.000
_cell.length_c   1.000
_cell.angle_alpha   90.00
_cell.angle_beta   90.00
_cell.angle_gamma   90.00
#
_symmetry.space_group_name_H-M   'P 1'
#
loop_
_entity.id
_entity.type
_entity.pdbx_description
1 polymer ?
#
loop_
_entity_poly.entity_id
_entity_poly.type
_entity_poly.pdbx_seq_one_letter_code
_entity_poly.pdbx_strand_id
1 'polypeptide(L)'
;ASSISNFLKSENRKVSIESIYNYLRWLEQAFIIFPCKRYDMQGKSILKTQEKYYLADVSFRYALFGYNRKMLDGVMENIVYLELRRRGYDVYVGKNNTKEIDFIAIHKDEKIYVQVCVQIPENSNREVGNLMEIRDHYPKYVVTLNEMDVGIENGIRIVHLRDFLLAKQW
;
A
#
# COMPACT_ATOMS: atom_id res chain seq x y z
N ALA A 1 4.64 7.00 -14.04
CA ALA A 1 4.42 7.98 -15.12
C ALA A 1 3.92 7.31 -16.41
N SER A 2 4.56 6.21 -16.87
CA SER A 2 4.19 5.54 -18.15
C SER A 2 2.74 5.05 -18.17
N SER A 3 2.23 4.45 -17.10
CA SER A 3 0.83 4.00 -17.00
C SER A 3 -0.15 5.17 -17.11
N ILE A 4 0.17 6.30 -16.47
CA ILE A 4 -0.64 7.53 -16.54
C ILE A 4 -0.62 8.09 -17.97
N SER A 5 0.55 8.12 -18.63
CA SER A 5 0.66 8.56 -20.02
C SER A 5 -0.18 7.70 -20.97
N ASN A 6 -0.13 6.38 -20.80
CA ASN A 6 -0.92 5.47 -21.61
C ASN A 6 -2.42 5.63 -21.39
N PHE A 7 -2.86 5.81 -20.14
CA PHE A 7 -4.25 6.12 -19.81
C PHE A 7 -4.70 7.44 -20.47
N LEU A 8 -3.94 8.53 -20.33
CA LEU A 8 -4.28 9.80 -20.93
C LEU A 8 -4.32 9.74 -22.47
N LYS A 9 -3.45 8.93 -23.08
CA LYS A 9 -3.49 8.69 -24.54
C LYS A 9 -4.77 7.95 -24.95
N SER A 10 -5.26 6.98 -24.15
CA SER A 10 -6.52 6.29 -24.44
C SER A 10 -7.73 7.23 -24.36
N GLU A 11 -7.62 8.29 -23.57
CA GLU A 11 -8.62 9.38 -23.44
C GLU A 11 -8.41 10.52 -24.46
N ASN A 12 -7.61 10.28 -25.53
CA ASN A 12 -7.25 11.29 -26.54
C ASN A 12 -6.53 12.54 -25.97
N ARG A 13 -5.92 12.45 -24.81
CA ARG A 13 -5.12 13.51 -24.18
C ARG A 13 -3.63 13.20 -24.35
N LYS A 14 -2.97 13.94 -25.24
CA LYS A 14 -1.52 13.81 -25.46
C LYS A 14 -0.75 14.63 -24.42
N VAL A 15 -0.22 13.97 -23.41
CA VAL A 15 0.65 14.58 -22.39
C VAL A 15 2.00 13.88 -22.43
N SER A 16 3.09 14.64 -22.42
CA SER A 16 4.44 14.09 -22.39
C SER A 16 4.72 13.41 -21.04
N ILE A 17 5.59 12.41 -21.03
CA ILE A 17 6.01 11.73 -19.79
C ILE A 17 6.69 12.74 -18.84
N GLU A 18 7.44 13.69 -19.38
CA GLU A 18 8.09 14.76 -18.61
C GLU A 18 7.04 15.66 -17.91
N SER A 19 5.99 16.06 -18.62
CA SER A 19 4.88 16.81 -18.00
C SER A 19 4.21 16.05 -16.87
N ILE A 20 4.04 14.74 -17.02
CA ILE A 20 3.46 13.88 -15.96
C ILE A 20 4.38 13.86 -14.72
N TYR A 21 5.70 13.72 -14.89
CA TYR A 21 6.65 13.82 -13.78
C TYR A 21 6.59 15.19 -13.10
N ASN A 22 6.45 16.27 -13.85
CA ASN A 22 6.30 17.61 -13.29
C ASN A 22 5.01 17.74 -12.49
N TYR A 23 3.88 17.22 -12.99
CA TYR A 23 2.60 17.22 -12.25
C TYR A 23 2.69 16.42 -10.95
N LEU A 24 3.26 15.21 -10.99
CA LEU A 24 3.44 14.38 -9.80
C LEU A 24 4.32 15.11 -8.76
N ARG A 25 5.43 15.72 -9.19
CA ARG A 25 6.29 16.51 -8.31
C ARG A 25 5.57 17.70 -7.68
N TRP A 26 4.75 18.42 -8.42
CA TRP A 26 3.99 19.56 -7.90
C TRP A 26 2.91 19.11 -6.90
N LEU A 27 2.23 18.00 -7.17
CA LEU A 27 1.27 17.42 -6.24
C LEU A 27 1.95 16.93 -4.94
N GLU A 28 3.16 16.38 -5.05
CA GLU A 28 3.98 16.00 -3.90
C GLU A 28 4.42 17.24 -3.09
N GLN A 29 4.93 18.28 -3.77
CA GLN A 29 5.32 19.55 -3.13
C GLN A 29 4.14 20.27 -2.46
N ALA A 30 2.94 20.12 -3.02
CA ALA A 30 1.69 20.63 -2.44
C ALA A 30 1.11 19.73 -1.33
N PHE A 31 1.80 18.65 -0.95
CA PHE A 31 1.34 17.68 0.04
C PHE A 31 -0.03 17.05 -0.29
N ILE A 32 -0.36 16.91 -1.57
CA ILE A 32 -1.60 16.26 -2.03
C ILE A 32 -1.39 14.77 -2.16
N ILE A 33 -0.18 14.35 -2.59
CA ILE A 33 0.21 12.95 -2.71
C ILE A 33 1.56 12.68 -2.04
N PHE A 34 1.77 11.43 -1.64
CA PHE A 34 3.04 10.93 -1.13
C PHE A 34 3.54 9.78 -2.02
N PRO A 35 4.79 9.85 -2.52
CA PRO A 35 5.40 8.73 -3.23
C PRO A 35 5.78 7.63 -2.24
N CYS A 36 5.49 6.39 -2.60
CA CYS A 36 5.92 5.19 -1.89
C CYS A 36 6.81 4.37 -2.82
N LYS A 37 8.09 4.32 -2.51
CA LYS A 37 9.09 3.59 -3.30
C LYS A 37 8.90 2.08 -3.15
N ARG A 38 9.40 1.33 -4.11
CA ARG A 38 9.43 -0.14 -4.03
C ARG A 38 10.73 -0.61 -3.40
N TYR A 39 10.62 -1.63 -2.58
CA TYR A 39 11.76 -2.34 -1.99
C TYR A 39 11.83 -3.74 -2.57
N ASP A 40 12.93 -4.03 -3.27
CA ASP A 40 13.21 -5.39 -3.74
C ASP A 40 13.74 -6.22 -2.57
N MET A 41 12.95 -7.19 -2.14
CA MET A 41 13.26 -8.03 -0.99
C MET A 41 14.41 -8.99 -1.26
N GLN A 42 14.62 -9.40 -2.50
CA GLN A 42 15.71 -10.29 -2.91
C GLN A 42 17.02 -9.53 -3.03
N GLY A 43 17.03 -8.44 -3.79
CA GLY A 43 18.19 -7.57 -3.95
C GLY A 43 18.47 -6.68 -2.74
N LYS A 44 17.56 -6.67 -1.73
CA LYS A 44 17.64 -5.82 -0.52
C LYS A 44 17.92 -4.35 -0.85
N SER A 45 17.24 -3.84 -1.86
CA SER A 45 17.48 -2.50 -2.39
C SER A 45 16.21 -1.75 -2.73
N ILE A 46 16.25 -0.43 -2.59
CA ILE A 46 15.15 0.45 -3.00
C ILE A 46 15.22 0.62 -4.51
N LEU A 47 14.12 0.33 -5.20
CA LEU A 47 14.01 0.51 -6.64
C LEU A 47 13.82 2.00 -6.98
N LYS A 48 14.50 2.47 -8.02
CA LYS A 48 14.43 3.86 -8.49
C LYS A 48 13.18 4.18 -9.30
N THR A 49 12.39 3.19 -9.66
CA THR A 49 11.23 3.32 -10.55
C THR A 49 10.02 2.55 -10.02
N GLN A 50 8.85 2.78 -10.62
CA GLN A 50 7.60 2.09 -10.29
C GLN A 50 7.05 2.43 -8.89
N GLU A 51 7.19 3.68 -8.47
CA GLU A 51 6.57 4.16 -7.23
C GLU A 51 5.05 4.06 -7.30
N LYS A 52 4.40 3.76 -6.16
CA LYS A 52 2.99 4.02 -5.92
C LYS A 52 2.83 5.41 -5.32
N TYR A 53 1.64 5.99 -5.48
CA TYR A 53 1.31 7.28 -4.89
C TYR A 53 0.06 7.14 -4.04
N TYR A 54 0.12 7.68 -2.83
CA TYR A 54 -0.99 7.70 -1.88
C TYR A 54 -1.45 9.13 -1.65
N LEU A 55 -2.75 9.34 -1.51
CA LEU A 55 -3.33 10.64 -1.21
C LEU A 55 -3.04 11.03 0.25
N ALA A 56 -2.73 12.30 0.48
CA ALA A 56 -2.61 12.84 1.84
C ALA A 56 -3.96 12.81 2.60
N ASP A 57 -5.06 12.90 1.87
CA ASP A 57 -6.42 12.79 2.39
C ASP A 57 -7.29 12.00 1.40
N VAL A 58 -7.86 10.91 1.87
CA VAL A 58 -8.74 10.05 1.06
C VAL A 58 -10.04 10.75 0.65
N SER A 59 -10.42 11.86 1.30
CA SER A 59 -11.59 12.65 0.93
C SER A 59 -11.50 13.22 -0.49
N PHE A 60 -10.30 13.51 -0.99
CA PHE A 60 -10.08 13.91 -2.39
C PHE A 60 -10.65 12.89 -3.37
N ARG A 61 -10.51 11.61 -3.07
CA ARG A 61 -11.03 10.54 -3.93
C ARG A 61 -12.55 10.56 -3.97
N TYR A 62 -13.19 10.73 -2.81
CA TYR A 62 -14.64 10.80 -2.72
C TYR A 62 -15.20 12.08 -3.34
N ALA A 63 -14.52 13.21 -3.16
CA ALA A 63 -14.91 14.48 -3.76
C ALA A 63 -14.88 14.45 -5.31
N LEU A 64 -13.90 13.74 -5.90
CA LEU A 64 -13.73 13.67 -7.35
C LEU A 64 -14.58 12.57 -8.01
N PHE A 65 -14.76 11.43 -7.36
CA PHE A 65 -15.33 10.22 -7.97
C PHE A 65 -16.60 9.72 -7.28
N GLY A 66 -17.01 10.32 -6.18
CA GLY A 66 -18.09 9.83 -5.33
C GLY A 66 -17.75 8.51 -4.64
N TYR A 67 -18.73 7.94 -3.93
CA TYR A 67 -18.57 6.65 -3.28
C TYR A 67 -18.69 5.51 -4.29
N ASN A 68 -17.72 4.60 -4.26
CA ASN A 68 -17.75 3.36 -5.05
C ASN A 68 -17.12 2.23 -4.25
N ARG A 69 -17.89 1.18 -3.98
CA ARG A 69 -17.43 0.00 -3.21
C ARG A 69 -16.18 -0.66 -3.82
N LYS A 70 -16.03 -0.66 -5.15
CA LYS A 70 -14.84 -1.20 -5.84
C LYS A 70 -13.55 -0.44 -5.53
N MET A 71 -13.65 0.74 -4.91
CA MET A 71 -12.49 1.55 -4.53
C MET A 71 -12.02 1.29 -3.10
N LEU A 72 -12.74 0.47 -2.31
CA LEU A 72 -12.47 0.29 -0.89
C LEU A 72 -11.08 -0.28 -0.62
N ASP A 73 -10.61 -1.25 -1.40
CA ASP A 73 -9.26 -1.81 -1.21
C ASP A 73 -8.18 -0.72 -1.29
N GLY A 74 -8.23 0.11 -2.33
CA GLY A 74 -7.29 1.22 -2.48
C GLY A 74 -7.44 2.33 -1.44
N VAL A 75 -8.65 2.53 -0.88
CA VAL A 75 -8.87 3.47 0.23
C VAL A 75 -8.28 2.92 1.52
N MET A 76 -8.51 1.64 1.81
CA MET A 76 -7.91 0.97 2.97
C MET A 76 -6.39 0.98 2.91
N GLU A 77 -5.82 0.61 1.76
CA GLU A 77 -4.38 0.65 1.53
C GLU A 77 -3.83 2.04 1.80
N ASN A 78 -4.51 3.10 1.32
CA ASN A 78 -4.12 4.48 1.59
C ASN A 78 -4.18 4.85 3.07
N ILE A 79 -5.23 4.44 3.79
CA ILE A 79 -5.37 4.68 5.23
C ILE A 79 -4.25 4.00 6.02
N VAL A 80 -3.96 2.74 5.70
CA VAL A 80 -2.87 1.98 6.35
C VAL A 80 -1.52 2.63 6.06
N TYR A 81 -1.27 3.06 4.81
CA TYR A 81 -0.06 3.82 4.46
C TYR A 81 0.12 5.06 5.33
N LEU A 82 -0.94 5.89 5.45
CA LEU A 82 -0.89 7.12 6.24
C LEU A 82 -0.65 6.83 7.73
N GLU A 83 -1.26 5.77 8.25
CA GLU A 83 -1.07 5.37 9.64
C GLU A 83 0.36 4.90 9.93
N LEU A 84 0.93 4.07 9.05
CA LEU A 84 2.33 3.66 9.14
C LEU A 84 3.28 4.89 9.14
N ARG A 85 3.04 5.83 8.22
CA ARG A 85 3.80 7.08 8.14
C ARG A 85 3.63 7.95 9.39
N ARG A 86 2.39 8.08 9.91
CA ARG A 86 2.08 8.83 11.13
C ARG A 86 2.85 8.30 12.34
N ARG A 87 3.09 6.99 12.39
CA ARG A 87 3.88 6.34 13.45
C ARG A 87 5.39 6.41 13.23
N GLY A 88 5.84 7.09 12.18
CA GLY A 88 7.27 7.33 11.93
C GLY A 88 7.97 6.20 11.18
N TYR A 89 7.23 5.26 10.58
CA TYR A 89 7.84 4.25 9.72
C TYR A 89 8.23 4.83 8.36
N ASP A 90 9.37 4.40 7.86
CA ASP A 90 9.70 4.45 6.45
C ASP A 90 8.95 3.33 5.74
N VAL A 91 8.05 3.70 4.81
CA VAL A 91 7.12 2.77 4.17
C VAL A 91 7.49 2.54 2.73
N TYR A 92 7.52 1.27 2.33
CA TYR A 92 7.84 0.82 0.98
C TYR A 92 6.81 -0.20 0.51
N VAL A 93 6.56 -0.24 -0.80
CA VAL A 93 5.87 -1.37 -1.43
C VAL A 93 6.86 -2.51 -1.60
N GLY A 94 6.57 -3.67 -1.03
CA GLY A 94 7.45 -4.83 -1.13
C GLY A 94 7.33 -5.53 -2.48
N LYS A 95 8.47 -5.88 -3.08
CA LYS A 95 8.54 -6.75 -4.25
C LYS A 95 9.30 -8.02 -3.87
N ASN A 96 8.59 -9.15 -3.89
CA ASN A 96 9.14 -10.48 -3.67
C ASN A 96 8.99 -11.31 -4.95
N ASN A 97 10.02 -11.34 -5.80
CA ASN A 97 9.95 -11.89 -7.16
C ASN A 97 8.87 -11.21 -8.00
N THR A 98 7.83 -11.97 -8.39
CA THR A 98 6.65 -11.50 -9.14
C THR A 98 5.51 -11.04 -8.23
N LYS A 99 5.62 -11.26 -6.92
CA LYS A 99 4.57 -10.96 -5.94
C LYS A 99 4.82 -9.59 -5.30
N GLU A 100 3.73 -8.94 -4.95
CA GLU A 100 3.75 -7.66 -4.25
C GLU A 100 3.30 -7.87 -2.80
N ILE A 101 3.98 -7.21 -1.88
CA ILE A 101 3.55 -6.99 -0.50
C ILE A 101 3.16 -5.53 -0.41
N ASP A 102 1.96 -5.23 0.07
CA ASP A 102 1.45 -3.87 0.07
C ASP A 102 2.40 -2.94 0.81
N PHE A 103 2.86 -3.33 2.01
CA PHE A 103 3.82 -2.52 2.75
C PHE A 103 4.91 -3.33 3.45
N ILE A 104 6.11 -2.80 3.34
CA ILE A 104 7.23 -3.06 4.23
C ILE A 104 7.46 -1.75 4.99
N ALA A 105 7.24 -1.77 6.30
CA ALA A 105 7.41 -0.60 7.14
C ALA A 105 8.61 -0.80 8.08
N ILE A 106 9.53 0.15 8.08
CA ILE A 106 10.81 0.09 8.80
C ILE A 106 10.92 1.32 9.71
N HIS A 107 11.17 1.10 11.00
CA HIS A 107 11.46 2.15 11.95
C HIS A 107 12.64 1.71 12.84
N LYS A 108 13.79 2.33 12.68
CA LYS A 108 15.04 1.94 13.38
C LYS A 108 15.35 0.45 13.13
N ASP A 109 15.33 -0.37 14.18
CA ASP A 109 15.59 -1.81 14.13
C ASP A 109 14.31 -2.64 13.96
N GLU A 110 13.15 -1.99 13.97
CA GLU A 110 11.85 -2.64 13.78
C GLU A 110 11.48 -2.70 12.30
N LYS A 111 10.93 -3.82 11.89
CA LYS A 111 10.37 -4.03 10.57
C LYS A 111 9.07 -4.80 10.71
N ILE A 112 8.06 -4.40 9.96
CA ILE A 112 6.82 -5.16 9.83
C ILE A 112 6.42 -5.29 8.36
N TYR A 113 5.68 -6.34 8.06
CA TYR A 113 5.06 -6.56 6.76
C TYR A 113 3.56 -6.46 6.88
N VAL A 114 2.92 -5.74 5.99
CA VAL A 114 1.48 -5.52 6.03
C VAL A 114 0.88 -5.77 4.66
N GLN A 115 -0.16 -6.59 4.64
CA GLN A 115 -1.04 -6.80 3.50
C GLN A 115 -2.41 -6.22 3.85
N VAL A 116 -3.13 -5.69 2.87
CA VAL A 116 -4.41 -5.00 3.10
C VAL A 116 -5.46 -5.55 2.15
N CYS A 117 -6.62 -5.95 2.68
CA CYS A 117 -7.75 -6.40 1.87
C CYS A 117 -9.08 -6.06 2.56
N VAL A 118 -10.13 -5.85 1.78
CA VAL A 118 -11.48 -5.66 2.36
C VAL A 118 -11.94 -6.92 3.08
N GLN A 119 -11.68 -8.08 2.47
CA GLN A 119 -12.02 -9.40 2.97
C GLN A 119 -11.03 -10.41 2.39
N ILE A 120 -10.64 -11.41 3.19
CA ILE A 120 -9.84 -12.52 2.70
C ILE A 120 -10.77 -13.44 1.86
N PRO A 121 -10.48 -13.65 0.56
CA PRO A 121 -11.32 -14.49 -0.26
C PRO A 121 -11.26 -15.96 0.21
N GLU A 122 -12.41 -16.63 0.36
CA GLU A 122 -12.50 -18.02 0.83
C GLU A 122 -11.67 -19.01 -0.02
N ASN A 123 -11.51 -18.72 -1.31
CA ASN A 123 -10.80 -19.59 -2.26
C ASN A 123 -9.40 -19.09 -2.64
N SER A 124 -8.84 -18.14 -1.89
CA SER A 124 -7.54 -17.56 -2.20
C SER A 124 -6.73 -17.30 -0.93
N ASN A 125 -5.61 -18.01 -0.80
CA ASN A 125 -4.63 -17.75 0.25
C ASN A 125 -3.62 -16.66 -0.17
N ARG A 126 -3.96 -15.80 -1.14
CA ARG A 126 -3.01 -14.83 -1.71
C ARG A 126 -2.45 -13.90 -0.66
N GLU A 127 -3.30 -13.31 0.18
CA GLU A 127 -2.92 -12.30 1.16
C GLU A 127 -2.01 -12.89 2.25
N VAL A 128 -2.40 -14.03 2.79
CA VAL A 128 -1.61 -14.78 3.78
C VAL A 128 -0.40 -15.45 3.11
N GLY A 129 -0.60 -16.09 1.96
CA GLY A 129 0.42 -16.84 1.24
C GLY A 129 1.62 -16.00 0.80
N ASN A 130 1.39 -14.74 0.36
CA ASN A 130 2.47 -13.84 0.01
C ASN A 130 3.37 -13.53 1.22
N LEU A 131 2.78 -13.37 2.40
CA LEU A 131 3.50 -13.12 3.65
C LEU A 131 4.22 -14.37 4.17
N MET A 132 3.64 -15.57 3.97
CA MET A 132 4.26 -16.85 4.38
C MET A 132 5.58 -17.14 3.64
N GLU A 133 5.73 -16.65 2.41
CA GLU A 133 6.96 -16.82 1.64
C GLU A 133 8.14 -16.00 2.17
N ILE A 134 7.86 -15.03 3.04
CA ILE A 134 8.90 -14.21 3.67
C ILE A 134 9.52 -14.98 4.82
N ARG A 135 10.76 -15.46 4.62
CA ARG A 135 11.49 -16.31 5.56
C ARG A 135 12.33 -15.50 6.56
N ASP A 136 11.68 -14.58 7.26
CA ASP A 136 12.28 -13.87 8.39
C ASP A 136 11.35 -13.86 9.60
N HIS A 137 11.85 -13.36 10.75
CA HIS A 137 11.15 -13.36 12.02
C HIS A 137 10.35 -12.08 12.31
N TYR A 138 10.34 -11.13 11.37
CA TYR A 138 9.62 -9.89 11.59
C TYR A 138 8.10 -10.09 11.55
N PRO A 139 7.35 -9.31 12.35
CA PRO A 139 5.90 -9.42 12.41
C PRO A 139 5.24 -9.23 11.04
N LYS A 140 4.19 -10.00 10.80
CA LYS A 140 3.42 -10.00 9.57
C LYS A 140 1.94 -9.81 9.88
N TYR A 141 1.31 -8.89 9.17
CA TYR A 141 -0.09 -8.51 9.39
C TYR A 141 -0.88 -8.57 8.09
N VAL A 142 -2.11 -9.05 8.19
CA VAL A 142 -3.17 -8.79 7.20
C VAL A 142 -4.17 -7.86 7.87
N VAL A 143 -4.42 -6.71 7.26
CA VAL A 143 -5.41 -5.75 7.74
C VAL A 143 -6.68 -5.89 6.91
N THR A 144 -7.82 -6.17 7.55
CA THR A 144 -9.10 -6.44 6.89
C THR A 144 -10.24 -5.59 7.44
N LEU A 145 -11.35 -5.46 6.70
CA LEU A 145 -12.61 -4.91 7.20
C LEU A 145 -13.59 -5.99 7.67
N ASN A 146 -13.31 -7.26 7.38
CA ASN A 146 -14.19 -8.35 7.77
C ASN A 146 -13.79 -8.89 9.16
N GLU A 147 -14.64 -8.69 10.15
CA GLU A 147 -14.41 -9.19 11.52
C GLU A 147 -14.32 -10.71 11.60
N MET A 148 -14.93 -11.43 10.65
CA MET A 148 -14.87 -12.91 10.60
C MET A 148 -13.51 -13.45 10.20
N ASP A 149 -12.66 -12.64 9.56
CA ASP A 149 -11.32 -13.03 9.16
C ASP A 149 -10.29 -12.87 10.30
N VAL A 150 -10.66 -12.14 11.36
CA VAL A 150 -9.71 -11.77 12.44
C VAL A 150 -9.20 -13.00 13.20
N GLY A 151 -7.89 -13.10 13.35
CA GLY A 151 -7.26 -14.22 14.03
C GLY A 151 -5.75 -14.32 13.80
N ILE A 152 -5.23 -15.53 13.90
CA ILE A 152 -3.83 -15.84 13.61
C ILE A 152 -3.81 -17.04 12.67
N GLU A 153 -3.17 -16.90 11.52
CA GLU A 153 -2.97 -17.98 10.58
C GLU A 153 -1.48 -18.11 10.24
N ASN A 154 -0.91 -19.28 10.48
CA ASN A 154 0.51 -19.57 10.21
C ASN A 154 1.50 -18.53 10.81
N GLY A 155 1.18 -17.98 11.98
CA GLY A 155 1.98 -16.95 12.64
C GLY A 155 1.77 -15.52 12.10
N ILE A 156 0.90 -15.36 11.11
CA ILE A 156 0.49 -14.06 10.57
C ILE A 156 -0.72 -13.57 11.35
N ARG A 157 -0.68 -12.33 11.81
CA ARG A 157 -1.79 -11.71 12.54
C ARG A 157 -2.77 -11.10 11.56
N ILE A 158 -4.02 -11.55 11.58
CA ILE A 158 -5.11 -10.96 10.81
C ILE A 158 -5.88 -10.06 11.77
N VAL A 159 -5.92 -8.76 11.47
CA VAL A 159 -6.49 -7.74 12.36
C VAL A 159 -7.51 -6.89 11.63
N HIS A 160 -8.57 -6.49 12.33
CA HIS A 160 -9.51 -5.53 11.77
C HIS A 160 -8.87 -4.15 11.65
N LEU A 161 -9.18 -3.39 10.58
CA LEU A 161 -8.63 -2.06 10.34
C LEU A 161 -8.76 -1.13 11.55
N ARG A 162 -9.94 -1.11 12.19
CA ARG A 162 -10.17 -0.31 13.41
C ARG A 162 -9.14 -0.63 14.50
N ASP A 163 -8.89 -1.90 14.75
CA ASP A 163 -8.00 -2.34 15.83
C ASP A 163 -6.53 -2.07 15.47
N PHE A 164 -6.17 -2.20 14.18
CA PHE A 164 -4.87 -1.80 13.67
C PHE A 164 -4.60 -0.31 13.88
N LEU A 165 -5.59 0.57 13.60
CA LEU A 165 -5.46 2.02 13.77
C LEU A 165 -5.40 2.44 15.25
N LEU A 166 -6.12 1.74 16.13
CA LEU A 166 -6.20 2.07 17.55
C LEU A 166 -5.13 1.42 18.42
N ALA A 167 -4.42 0.42 17.89
CA ALA A 167 -3.35 -0.24 18.63
C ALA A 167 -2.25 0.76 19.02
N LYS A 168 -1.76 0.64 20.25
CA LYS A 168 -0.64 1.48 20.72
C LYS A 168 0.69 1.01 20.14
N GLN A 169 0.83 -0.29 19.93
CA GLN A 169 2.01 -0.97 19.36
C GLN A 169 1.54 -2.17 18.52
N TRP A 170 2.34 -2.58 17.57
CA TRP A 170 2.11 -3.75 16.72
C TRP A 170 3.13 -4.83 16.93
#